data_b3fe436b63d33e655b976830e05a8cb1
#
_entry.id   b3fe436b63d33e655b976830e05a8cb1
#
_cell.length_a   1.000
_cell.length_b   1.000
_cell.length_c   1.000
_cell.angle_alpha   90.00
_cell.angle_beta   90.00
_cell.angle_gamma   90.00
#
_symmetry.space_group_name_H-M   'P 1'
#
loop_
_entity.id
_entity.type
_entity.pdbx_description
1 polymer ?
#
loop_
_entity_poly.entity_id
_entity_poly.type
_entity_poly.pdbx_seq_one_letter_code
_entity_poly.pdbx_strand_id
1 'polypeptide(L)'
;MITNEYQIQVEGSLPYAKLYTYMWEKSPEIGIDKRPMILICPGGGYEMTSDREADPLAMQFAAMGYHVAILRYSVAPAEYPVALLEACQTMKLIREHAEEWLVDTDKIFILGCSAGGHLAASVGTFWNEKWIAEKLGCGNEMFRPAGMILCYPVITSGEYAHRGSFEALLKSQYTEEMLEKNSLEKQVTKDTPKAFLWHTYTDDCVPVENSLLFIQAMKKYDIPVEFHMYPVGGHGLSTCDSLAATPEGYGVQKECQSWLPLVRDWLKAAVNEGVGYEL
;
A
#
# COMPACT_ATOMS: atom_id res chain seq x y z
N MET A 1 -11.00 -11.99 -17.41
CA MET A 1 -9.98 -11.58 -16.42
C MET A 1 -9.09 -12.77 -16.14
N ILE A 2 -7.77 -12.59 -16.19
CA ILE A 2 -6.79 -13.65 -15.89
C ILE A 2 -6.38 -13.52 -14.44
N THR A 3 -6.38 -14.63 -13.71
CA THR A 3 -5.93 -14.71 -12.32
C THR A 3 -4.79 -15.70 -12.21
N ASN A 4 -3.72 -15.30 -11.56
CA ASN A 4 -2.56 -16.14 -11.29
C ASN A 4 -2.05 -15.92 -9.87
N GLU A 5 -1.26 -16.87 -9.38
CA GLU A 5 -0.49 -16.72 -8.15
C GLU A 5 1.00 -16.93 -8.41
N TYR A 6 1.83 -16.15 -7.74
CA TYR A 6 3.28 -16.21 -7.84
C TYR A 6 3.88 -16.29 -6.44
N GLN A 7 4.81 -17.21 -6.25
CA GLN A 7 5.56 -17.28 -5.01
C GLN A 7 6.46 -16.04 -4.89
N ILE A 8 6.39 -15.34 -3.78
CA ILE A 8 7.31 -14.25 -3.45
C ILE A 8 8.31 -14.78 -2.45
N GLN A 9 9.60 -14.69 -2.78
CA GLN A 9 10.63 -15.24 -1.94
C GLN A 9 11.86 -14.34 -1.88
N VAL A 10 12.24 -13.96 -0.68
CA VAL A 10 13.49 -13.33 -0.31
C VAL A 10 14.09 -14.08 0.88
N GLU A 11 15.29 -13.72 1.32
CA GLU A 11 15.86 -14.30 2.54
C GLU A 11 14.94 -14.04 3.74
N GLY A 12 14.49 -15.08 4.41
CA GLY A 12 13.60 -15.02 5.57
C GLY A 12 12.10 -15.11 5.25
N SER A 13 11.71 -15.18 3.98
CA SER A 13 10.31 -15.35 3.57
C SER A 13 9.68 -16.62 4.13
N LEU A 14 8.43 -16.50 4.54
CA LEU A 14 7.63 -17.65 4.94
C LEU A 14 7.00 -18.34 3.72
N PRO A 15 6.75 -19.67 3.76
CA PRO A 15 6.32 -20.44 2.60
C PRO A 15 5.00 -19.99 1.94
N TYR A 16 4.17 -19.25 2.68
CA TYR A 16 2.88 -18.77 2.17
C TYR A 16 2.97 -17.39 1.48
N ALA A 17 4.14 -16.72 1.52
CA ALA A 17 4.27 -15.41 0.89
C ALA A 17 4.04 -15.49 -0.61
N LYS A 18 2.95 -14.87 -1.09
CA LYS A 18 2.49 -14.95 -2.47
C LYS A 18 1.91 -13.65 -2.98
N LEU A 19 2.01 -13.47 -4.29
CA LEU A 19 1.31 -12.46 -5.04
C LEU A 19 0.12 -13.11 -5.77
N TYR A 20 -1.07 -12.58 -5.57
CA TYR A 20 -2.28 -12.93 -6.32
C TYR A 20 -2.58 -11.81 -7.29
N THR A 21 -2.82 -12.13 -8.58
CA THR A 21 -3.03 -11.13 -9.62
C THR A 21 -4.39 -11.25 -10.26
N TYR A 22 -4.99 -10.09 -10.59
CA TYR A 22 -6.26 -9.92 -11.30
C TYR A 22 -6.01 -9.02 -12.50
N MET A 23 -5.80 -9.63 -13.67
CA MET A 23 -5.39 -8.93 -14.88
C MET A 23 -6.52 -8.85 -15.90
N TRP A 24 -6.73 -7.67 -16.47
CA TRP A 24 -7.59 -7.50 -17.62
C TRP A 24 -6.94 -8.13 -18.85
N GLU A 25 -7.71 -8.88 -19.63
CA GLU A 25 -7.27 -9.38 -20.93
C GLU A 25 -7.29 -8.27 -21.97
N LYS A 26 -6.39 -8.36 -22.94
CA LYS A 26 -6.43 -7.50 -24.11
C LYS A 26 -7.68 -7.82 -24.93
N SER A 27 -8.38 -6.77 -25.38
CA SER A 27 -9.52 -6.91 -26.27
C SER A 27 -9.33 -5.99 -27.48
N PRO A 28 -9.58 -6.49 -28.71
CA PRO A 28 -9.53 -5.65 -29.89
C PRO A 28 -10.63 -4.58 -29.96
N GLU A 29 -11.68 -4.73 -29.13
CA GLU A 29 -12.78 -3.77 -29.03
C GLU A 29 -12.51 -2.64 -28.03
N ILE A 30 -11.45 -2.78 -27.22
CA ILE A 30 -11.10 -1.80 -26.18
C ILE A 30 -9.75 -1.19 -26.52
N GLY A 31 -9.73 0.13 -26.77
CA GLY A 31 -8.53 0.89 -27.18
C GLY A 31 -7.53 1.15 -26.05
N ILE A 32 -7.28 0.14 -25.18
CA ILE A 32 -6.31 0.22 -24.09
C ILE A 32 -5.29 -0.89 -24.28
N ASP A 33 -4.04 -0.51 -24.55
CA ASP A 33 -2.95 -1.47 -24.76
C ASP A 33 -2.28 -1.90 -23.43
N LYS A 34 -1.99 -0.95 -22.55
CA LYS A 34 -1.44 -1.20 -21.21
C LYS A 34 -2.30 -0.52 -20.15
N ARG A 35 -2.37 -1.10 -18.97
CA ARG A 35 -3.17 -0.56 -17.85
C ARG A 35 -2.28 -0.20 -16.68
N PRO A 36 -2.66 0.83 -15.93
CA PRO A 36 -2.06 1.07 -14.61
C PRO A 36 -2.36 -0.10 -13.67
N MET A 37 -1.54 -0.26 -12.63
CA MET A 37 -1.63 -1.35 -11.67
C MET A 37 -1.68 -0.85 -10.23
N ILE A 38 -2.48 -1.53 -9.40
CA ILE A 38 -2.53 -1.34 -7.95
C ILE A 38 -1.99 -2.58 -7.26
N LEU A 39 -0.90 -2.44 -6.51
CA LEU A 39 -0.39 -3.46 -5.60
C LEU A 39 -1.00 -3.22 -4.21
N ILE A 40 -1.76 -4.17 -3.70
CA ILE A 40 -2.44 -4.09 -2.40
C ILE A 40 -1.64 -4.86 -1.34
N CYS A 41 -1.35 -4.18 -0.23
CA CYS A 41 -0.77 -4.74 0.98
C CYS A 41 -1.84 -4.70 2.09
N PRO A 42 -2.54 -5.80 2.39
CA PRO A 42 -3.54 -5.84 3.44
C PRO A 42 -2.95 -5.59 4.82
N GLY A 43 -3.74 -5.08 5.76
CA GLY A 43 -3.36 -4.91 7.16
C GLY A 43 -3.42 -6.21 7.97
N GLY A 44 -3.30 -6.06 9.29
CA GLY A 44 -3.34 -7.19 10.24
C GLY A 44 -2.20 -7.17 11.24
N GLY A 45 -1.66 -5.98 11.57
CA GLY A 45 -0.71 -5.77 12.67
C GLY A 45 0.66 -6.42 12.50
N TYR A 46 1.03 -6.87 11.29
CA TYR A 46 2.16 -7.78 11.03
C TYR A 46 2.05 -9.15 11.73
N GLU A 47 0.85 -9.53 12.16
CA GLU A 47 0.55 -10.86 12.71
C GLU A 47 -0.25 -11.71 11.71
N MET A 48 -0.98 -11.06 10.81
CA MET A 48 -1.74 -11.67 9.71
C MET A 48 -1.86 -10.71 8.52
N THR A 49 -2.46 -11.18 7.42
CA THR A 49 -2.93 -10.33 6.33
C THR A 49 -4.44 -10.47 6.18
N SER A 50 -5.17 -9.37 6.32
CA SER A 50 -6.64 -9.34 6.39
C SER A 50 -7.29 -9.67 5.04
N ASP A 51 -8.22 -10.63 5.02
CA ASP A 51 -9.02 -10.93 3.83
C ASP A 51 -9.98 -9.79 3.49
N ARG A 52 -10.45 -9.05 4.49
CA ARG A 52 -11.34 -7.90 4.32
C ARG A 52 -10.69 -6.73 3.55
N GLU A 53 -9.37 -6.64 3.59
CA GLU A 53 -8.56 -5.60 2.95
C GLU A 53 -7.81 -6.12 1.70
N ALA A 54 -8.20 -7.28 1.21
CA ALA A 54 -7.64 -7.96 0.06
C ALA A 54 -8.61 -7.95 -1.13
N ASP A 55 -9.31 -9.06 -1.37
CA ASP A 55 -10.21 -9.22 -2.51
C ASP A 55 -11.32 -8.15 -2.59
N PRO A 56 -11.96 -7.71 -1.48
CA PRO A 56 -12.96 -6.64 -1.55
C PRO A 56 -12.40 -5.36 -2.19
N LEU A 57 -11.20 -4.94 -1.81
CA LEU A 57 -10.53 -3.79 -2.41
C LEU A 57 -10.08 -4.08 -3.85
N ALA A 58 -9.52 -5.27 -4.09
CA ALA A 58 -9.05 -5.65 -5.42
C ALA A 58 -10.17 -5.55 -6.46
N MET A 59 -11.38 -6.00 -6.14
CA MET A 59 -12.52 -5.93 -7.04
C MET A 59 -12.96 -4.49 -7.30
N GLN A 60 -12.87 -3.57 -6.33
CA GLN A 60 -13.15 -2.15 -6.54
C GLN A 60 -12.20 -1.52 -7.57
N PHE A 61 -10.89 -1.73 -7.40
CA PHE A 61 -9.89 -1.17 -8.33
C PHE A 61 -9.94 -1.87 -9.70
N ALA A 62 -10.19 -3.16 -9.75
CA ALA A 62 -10.42 -3.87 -11.01
C ALA A 62 -11.62 -3.30 -11.77
N ALA A 63 -12.73 -2.99 -11.08
CA ALA A 63 -13.90 -2.35 -11.69
C ALA A 63 -13.61 -0.92 -12.19
N MET A 64 -12.61 -0.24 -11.63
CA MET A 64 -12.12 1.06 -12.11
C MET A 64 -11.22 0.94 -13.33
N GLY A 65 -10.88 -0.29 -13.79
CA GLY A 65 -10.07 -0.54 -15.00
C GLY A 65 -8.58 -0.76 -14.75
N TYR A 66 -8.16 -0.92 -13.50
CA TYR A 66 -6.77 -1.21 -13.14
C TYR A 66 -6.47 -2.71 -13.21
N HIS A 67 -5.23 -3.07 -13.52
CA HIS A 67 -4.69 -4.34 -13.07
C HIS A 67 -4.50 -4.29 -11.55
N VAL A 68 -4.75 -5.40 -10.89
CA VAL A 68 -4.62 -5.44 -9.42
C VAL A 68 -3.81 -6.66 -9.01
N ALA A 69 -2.99 -6.48 -7.98
CA ALA A 69 -2.31 -7.57 -7.31
C ALA A 69 -2.42 -7.41 -5.79
N ILE A 70 -2.52 -8.55 -5.09
CA ILE A 70 -2.56 -8.63 -3.64
C ILE A 70 -1.31 -9.34 -3.17
N LEU A 71 -0.49 -8.70 -2.34
CA LEU A 71 0.65 -9.32 -1.69
C LEU A 71 0.25 -9.87 -0.32
N ARG A 72 0.26 -11.19 -0.18
CA ARG A 72 0.24 -11.88 1.10
C ARG A 72 1.68 -12.00 1.60
N TYR A 73 2.16 -10.95 2.25
CA TYR A 73 3.55 -10.86 2.71
C TYR A 73 3.77 -11.63 4.01
N SER A 74 5.03 -11.97 4.28
CA SER A 74 5.44 -12.63 5.52
C SER A 74 5.22 -11.73 6.73
N VAL A 75 4.48 -12.24 7.70
CA VAL A 75 4.23 -11.60 8.99
C VAL A 75 4.98 -12.34 10.09
N ALA A 76 4.84 -11.96 11.34
CA ALA A 76 5.45 -12.69 12.47
C ALA A 76 5.24 -14.22 12.30
N PRO A 77 6.27 -15.07 12.50
CA PRO A 77 7.56 -14.77 13.13
C PRO A 77 8.64 -14.17 12.22
N ALA A 78 8.36 -13.90 10.93
CA ALA A 78 9.30 -13.15 10.10
C ALA A 78 9.53 -11.74 10.68
N GLU A 79 10.75 -11.24 10.57
CA GLU A 79 11.17 -9.96 11.14
C GLU A 79 11.54 -8.96 10.03
N TYR A 80 11.58 -7.68 10.36
CA TYR A 80 12.12 -6.66 9.48
C TYR A 80 13.54 -7.08 9.00
N PRO A 81 13.87 -6.94 7.71
CA PRO A 81 13.12 -6.25 6.66
C PRO A 81 12.36 -7.19 5.70
N VAL A 82 11.98 -8.40 6.10
CA VAL A 82 11.46 -9.44 5.19
C VAL A 82 10.25 -8.93 4.39
N ALA A 83 9.21 -8.41 5.05
CA ALA A 83 8.01 -7.90 4.37
C ALA A 83 8.33 -6.76 3.38
N LEU A 84 9.24 -5.84 3.76
CA LEU A 84 9.67 -4.74 2.88
C LEU A 84 10.38 -5.28 1.63
N LEU A 85 11.28 -6.26 1.79
CA LEU A 85 11.98 -6.87 0.66
C LEU A 85 11.02 -7.66 -0.24
N GLU A 86 10.02 -8.34 0.32
CA GLU A 86 8.96 -9.02 -0.45
C GLU A 86 8.12 -8.02 -1.25
N ALA A 87 7.76 -6.87 -0.68
CA ALA A 87 7.03 -5.82 -1.38
C ALA A 87 7.89 -5.21 -2.51
N CYS A 88 9.17 -4.96 -2.28
CA CYS A 88 10.10 -4.51 -3.31
C CYS A 88 10.33 -5.58 -4.40
N GLN A 89 10.49 -6.85 -4.01
CA GLN A 89 10.60 -7.98 -4.96
C GLN A 89 9.33 -8.11 -5.81
N THR A 90 8.15 -7.83 -5.23
CA THR A 90 6.88 -7.81 -5.95
C THR A 90 6.83 -6.68 -6.97
N MET A 91 7.24 -5.46 -6.61
CA MET A 91 7.35 -4.33 -7.53
C MET A 91 8.29 -4.65 -8.71
N LYS A 92 9.44 -5.29 -8.42
CA LYS A 92 10.38 -5.78 -9.42
C LYS A 92 9.72 -6.81 -10.35
N LEU A 93 9.06 -7.83 -9.80
CA LEU A 93 8.37 -8.88 -10.55
C LEU A 93 7.33 -8.28 -11.50
N ILE A 94 6.51 -7.34 -11.04
CA ILE A 94 5.52 -6.65 -11.88
C ILE A 94 6.18 -5.95 -13.07
N ARG A 95 7.32 -5.27 -12.86
CA ARG A 95 8.04 -4.58 -13.94
C ARG A 95 8.71 -5.55 -14.92
N GLU A 96 9.26 -6.65 -14.42
CA GLU A 96 9.87 -7.69 -15.26
C GLU A 96 8.84 -8.37 -16.19
N HIS A 97 7.59 -8.50 -15.73
CA HIS A 97 6.49 -9.07 -16.51
C HIS A 97 5.60 -8.02 -17.19
N ALA A 98 5.96 -6.73 -17.16
CA ALA A 98 5.07 -5.66 -17.60
C ALA A 98 4.59 -5.78 -19.05
N GLU A 99 5.41 -6.28 -19.96
CA GLU A 99 5.02 -6.50 -21.36
C GLU A 99 4.02 -7.65 -21.50
N GLU A 100 4.25 -8.76 -20.81
CA GLU A 100 3.37 -9.93 -20.79
C GLU A 100 2.04 -9.61 -20.13
N TRP A 101 2.08 -8.87 -19.02
CA TRP A 101 0.90 -8.53 -18.23
C TRP A 101 0.20 -7.27 -18.72
N LEU A 102 0.75 -6.60 -19.72
CA LEU A 102 0.23 -5.34 -20.28
C LEU A 102 0.12 -4.23 -19.21
N VAL A 103 1.12 -4.15 -18.32
CA VAL A 103 1.19 -3.14 -17.26
C VAL A 103 1.93 -1.91 -17.77
N ASP A 104 1.37 -0.73 -17.49
CA ASP A 104 2.05 0.56 -17.65
C ASP A 104 3.00 0.77 -16.44
N THR A 105 4.30 0.61 -16.67
CA THR A 105 5.32 0.66 -15.62
C THR A 105 5.45 2.00 -14.92
N ASP A 106 5.03 3.08 -15.57
CA ASP A 106 5.05 4.42 -14.99
C ASP A 106 3.84 4.67 -14.05
N LYS A 107 2.89 3.73 -14.03
CA LYS A 107 1.61 3.84 -13.33
C LYS A 107 1.34 2.64 -12.41
N ILE A 108 2.36 2.20 -11.67
CA ILE A 108 2.23 1.18 -10.64
C ILE A 108 2.10 1.89 -9.30
N PHE A 109 0.91 1.83 -8.69
CA PHE A 109 0.62 2.39 -7.38
C PHE A 109 0.67 1.30 -6.32
N ILE A 110 1.04 1.67 -5.10
CA ILE A 110 0.97 0.77 -3.95
C ILE A 110 -0.11 1.24 -2.98
N LEU A 111 -0.99 0.31 -2.59
CA LEU A 111 -2.04 0.54 -1.60
C LEU A 111 -1.74 -0.27 -0.35
N GLY A 112 -1.92 0.32 0.81
CA GLY A 112 -1.83 -0.41 2.06
C GLY A 112 -2.83 0.06 3.11
N CYS A 113 -3.31 -0.90 3.90
CA CYS A 113 -4.24 -0.68 4.99
C CYS A 113 -3.56 -0.96 6.34
N SER A 114 -3.71 -0.08 7.34
CA SER A 114 -3.20 -0.34 8.70
C SER A 114 -1.69 -0.68 8.70
N ALA A 115 -1.27 -1.83 9.19
CA ALA A 115 0.11 -2.33 9.09
C ALA A 115 0.57 -2.53 7.63
N GLY A 116 -0.33 -2.91 6.71
CA GLY A 116 -0.06 -2.90 5.27
C GLY A 116 0.15 -1.48 4.72
N GLY A 117 -0.49 -0.48 5.34
CA GLY A 117 -0.21 0.94 5.08
C GLY A 117 1.20 1.35 5.49
N HIS A 118 1.68 0.83 6.63
CA HIS A 118 3.08 0.96 7.02
C HIS A 118 4.02 0.31 5.99
N LEU A 119 3.70 -0.89 5.51
CA LEU A 119 4.49 -1.56 4.48
C LEU A 119 4.50 -0.79 3.16
N ALA A 120 3.35 -0.29 2.71
CA ALA A 120 3.25 0.52 1.49
C ALA A 120 4.02 1.85 1.62
N ALA A 121 3.91 2.52 2.76
CA ALA A 121 4.68 3.73 3.05
C ALA A 121 6.19 3.43 3.20
N SER A 122 6.57 2.27 3.75
CA SER A 122 7.98 1.82 3.80
C SER A 122 8.57 1.67 2.39
N VAL A 123 7.84 1.04 1.46
CA VAL A 123 8.26 0.99 0.05
C VAL A 123 8.43 2.41 -0.49
N GLY A 124 7.47 3.30 -0.28
CA GLY A 124 7.53 4.68 -0.77
C GLY A 124 8.66 5.53 -0.18
N THR A 125 9.08 5.28 1.06
CA THR A 125 10.17 6.03 1.71
C THR A 125 11.55 5.41 1.47
N PHE A 126 11.62 4.08 1.31
CA PHE A 126 12.89 3.35 1.21
C PHE A 126 13.24 2.85 -0.20
N TRP A 127 12.38 3.05 -1.21
CA TRP A 127 12.61 2.51 -2.57
C TRP A 127 13.99 2.86 -3.13
N ASN A 128 14.56 4.02 -2.76
CA ASN A 128 15.85 4.51 -3.25
C ASN A 128 17.05 4.09 -2.36
N GLU A 129 16.85 3.23 -1.38
CA GLU A 129 17.89 2.74 -0.49
C GLU A 129 18.78 1.70 -1.19
N LYS A 130 20.10 1.95 -1.23
CA LYS A 130 21.08 1.11 -1.93
C LYS A 130 21.10 -0.34 -1.44
N TRP A 131 20.93 -0.54 -0.13
CA TRP A 131 20.97 -1.87 0.45
C TRP A 131 19.83 -2.78 -0.05
N ILE A 132 18.66 -2.22 -0.42
CA ILE A 132 17.54 -2.96 -1.02
C ILE A 132 17.92 -3.42 -2.43
N ALA A 133 18.48 -2.51 -3.23
CA ALA A 133 18.96 -2.81 -4.58
C ALA A 133 20.06 -3.89 -4.58
N GLU A 134 21.00 -3.82 -3.64
CA GLU A 134 22.06 -4.81 -3.45
C GLU A 134 21.48 -6.19 -3.08
N LYS A 135 20.53 -6.25 -2.13
CA LYS A 135 19.87 -7.50 -1.73
C LYS A 135 19.03 -8.13 -2.85
N LEU A 136 18.37 -7.34 -3.67
CA LEU A 136 17.47 -7.82 -4.73
C LEU A 136 18.13 -7.87 -6.11
N GLY A 137 19.41 -7.47 -6.22
CA GLY A 137 20.22 -7.60 -7.44
C GLY A 137 19.71 -6.81 -8.63
N CYS A 138 19.15 -5.60 -8.41
CA CYS A 138 18.64 -4.73 -9.48
C CYS A 138 18.74 -3.26 -9.11
N GLY A 139 18.41 -2.35 -10.05
CA GLY A 139 18.38 -0.90 -9.77
C GLY A 139 17.17 -0.48 -8.94
N ASN A 140 17.33 0.58 -8.15
CA ASN A 140 16.30 1.09 -7.23
C ASN A 140 14.99 1.47 -7.94
N GLU A 141 15.03 1.96 -9.18
CA GLU A 141 13.84 2.32 -9.96
C GLU A 141 12.85 1.15 -10.13
N MET A 142 13.32 -0.09 -9.98
CA MET A 142 12.46 -1.26 -10.00
C MET A 142 11.46 -1.30 -8.84
N PHE A 143 11.71 -0.56 -7.76
CA PHE A 143 10.88 -0.55 -6.55
C PHE A 143 9.99 0.69 -6.44
N ARG A 144 10.25 1.74 -7.24
CA ARG A 144 9.60 3.03 -7.14
C ARG A 144 8.11 2.95 -7.47
N PRO A 145 7.17 3.26 -6.55
CA PRO A 145 5.77 3.40 -6.90
C PRO A 145 5.48 4.77 -7.54
N ALA A 146 4.50 4.82 -8.41
CA ALA A 146 4.00 6.07 -9.00
C ALA A 146 3.26 6.95 -7.97
N GLY A 147 2.76 6.34 -6.90
CA GLY A 147 2.10 6.97 -5.78
C GLY A 147 1.66 5.94 -4.75
N MET A 148 1.30 6.42 -3.58
CA MET A 148 0.85 5.61 -2.45
C MET A 148 -0.63 5.88 -2.15
N ILE A 149 -1.40 4.83 -1.83
CA ILE A 149 -2.75 4.92 -1.28
C ILE A 149 -2.71 4.32 0.12
N LEU A 150 -2.85 5.14 1.14
CA LEU A 150 -2.66 4.76 2.53
C LEU A 150 -3.99 4.87 3.29
N CYS A 151 -4.53 3.72 3.67
CA CYS A 151 -5.79 3.62 4.38
C CYS A 151 -5.51 3.43 5.87
N TYR A 152 -5.87 4.42 6.70
CA TYR A 152 -5.64 4.40 8.17
C TYR A 152 -4.29 3.79 8.55
N PRO A 153 -3.17 4.27 7.97
CA PRO A 153 -1.89 3.59 8.06
C PRO A 153 -1.26 3.68 9.44
N VAL A 154 -0.59 2.62 9.88
CA VAL A 154 0.45 2.71 10.91
C VAL A 154 1.63 3.46 10.30
N ILE A 155 2.18 4.43 11.01
CA ILE A 155 3.30 5.29 10.53
C ILE A 155 4.35 5.49 11.61
N THR A 156 3.97 6.04 12.76
CA THR A 156 4.90 6.43 13.82
C THR A 156 5.13 5.34 14.85
N SER A 157 6.35 5.20 15.30
CA SER A 157 6.72 4.40 16.47
C SER A 157 6.70 5.22 17.77
N GLY A 158 6.37 6.52 17.68
CA GLY A 158 6.38 7.46 18.79
C GLY A 158 5.18 7.37 19.75
N GLU A 159 4.69 8.52 20.20
CA GLU A 159 3.59 8.64 21.16
C GLU A 159 2.29 7.95 20.68
N TYR A 160 1.97 8.12 19.38
CA TYR A 160 0.74 7.61 18.76
C TYR A 160 0.92 6.24 18.08
N ALA A 161 1.95 5.48 18.47
CA ALA A 161 2.26 4.20 17.85
C ALA A 161 1.20 3.14 18.12
N HIS A 162 0.84 2.37 17.12
CA HIS A 162 0.24 1.05 17.32
C HIS A 162 1.35 0.06 17.70
N ARG A 163 1.65 -0.04 19.00
CA ARG A 163 2.81 -0.79 19.54
C ARG A 163 2.87 -2.23 19.04
N GLY A 164 1.73 -2.94 19.05
CA GLY A 164 1.67 -4.33 18.61
C GLY A 164 2.19 -4.55 17.20
N SER A 165 1.96 -3.62 16.26
CA SER A 165 2.52 -3.71 14.90
C SER A 165 4.05 -3.67 14.91
N PHE A 166 4.66 -2.79 15.71
CA PHE A 166 6.13 -2.71 15.79
C PHE A 166 6.74 -3.91 16.54
N GLU A 167 6.07 -4.41 17.57
CA GLU A 167 6.47 -5.62 18.27
C GLU A 167 6.44 -6.83 17.33
N ALA A 168 5.39 -6.97 16.51
CA ALA A 168 5.26 -8.03 15.53
C ALA A 168 6.27 -7.90 14.38
N LEU A 169 6.53 -6.68 13.89
CA LEU A 169 7.47 -6.40 12.80
C LEU A 169 8.93 -6.62 13.20
N LEU A 170 9.31 -6.15 14.40
CA LEU A 170 10.71 -6.07 14.82
C LEU A 170 11.15 -7.28 15.65
N LYS A 171 10.24 -7.90 16.43
CA LYS A 171 10.56 -9.10 17.23
C LYS A 171 11.87 -8.98 18.01
N SER A 172 12.87 -9.79 17.65
CA SER A 172 14.19 -9.81 18.28
C SER A 172 14.98 -8.51 18.06
N GLN A 173 14.60 -7.71 17.06
CA GLN A 173 15.22 -6.44 16.70
C GLN A 173 14.50 -5.23 17.33
N TYR A 174 13.61 -5.42 18.32
CA TYR A 174 12.85 -4.35 18.96
C TYR A 174 13.76 -3.47 19.82
N THR A 175 14.37 -2.47 19.20
CA THR A 175 15.27 -1.49 19.82
C THR A 175 14.84 -0.07 19.46
N GLU A 176 15.26 0.93 20.24
CA GLU A 176 14.98 2.35 19.93
C GLU A 176 15.47 2.75 18.52
N GLU A 177 16.65 2.26 18.11
CA GLU A 177 17.19 2.51 16.77
C GLU A 177 16.27 1.97 15.67
N MET A 178 15.79 0.74 15.83
CA MET A 178 14.90 0.11 14.86
C MET A 178 13.51 0.70 14.88
N LEU A 179 13.01 1.12 16.02
CA LEU A 179 11.78 1.90 16.14
C LEU A 179 11.90 3.23 15.40
N GLU A 180 13.00 3.97 15.63
CA GLU A 180 13.27 5.24 14.93
C GLU A 180 13.36 5.04 13.40
N LYS A 181 14.05 4.00 12.95
CA LYS A 181 14.18 3.66 11.53
C LYS A 181 12.83 3.31 10.89
N ASN A 182 11.92 2.68 11.62
CA ASN A 182 10.61 2.29 11.13
C ASN A 182 9.51 3.31 11.46
N SER A 183 9.87 4.48 12.00
CA SER A 183 8.98 5.63 12.19
C SER A 183 8.98 6.45 10.90
N LEU A 184 8.01 6.17 10.01
CA LEU A 184 8.12 6.55 8.60
C LEU A 184 7.97 8.06 8.35
N GLU A 185 7.34 8.80 9.24
CA GLU A 185 7.31 10.27 9.20
C GLU A 185 8.71 10.88 9.30
N LYS A 186 9.68 10.12 9.84
CA LYS A 186 11.09 10.54 9.93
C LYS A 186 11.91 10.12 8.72
N GLN A 187 11.38 9.24 7.88
CA GLN A 187 12.06 8.68 6.70
C GLN A 187 11.63 9.34 5.38
N VAL A 188 10.67 10.26 5.41
CA VAL A 188 10.26 11.01 4.21
C VAL A 188 11.41 11.83 3.67
N THR A 189 11.66 11.73 2.37
CA THR A 189 12.64 12.49 1.61
C THR A 189 11.99 13.13 0.38
N LYS A 190 12.72 13.96 -0.36
CA LYS A 190 12.26 14.53 -1.65
C LYS A 190 11.91 13.47 -2.70
N ASP A 191 12.42 12.24 -2.54
CA ASP A 191 12.21 11.14 -3.48
C ASP A 191 10.96 10.31 -3.11
N THR A 192 10.32 10.59 -1.97
CA THR A 192 9.07 9.94 -1.55
C THR A 192 7.94 10.29 -2.52
N PRO A 193 7.19 9.31 -3.07
CA PRO A 193 6.13 9.56 -4.01
C PRO A 193 4.92 10.30 -3.41
N LYS A 194 4.11 10.91 -4.28
CA LYS A 194 2.81 11.49 -3.90
C LYS A 194 1.91 10.47 -3.22
N ALA A 195 0.97 10.93 -2.40
CA ALA A 195 0.09 10.04 -1.66
C ALA A 195 -1.36 10.53 -1.60
N PHE A 196 -2.26 9.55 -1.63
CA PHE A 196 -3.63 9.68 -1.18
C PHE A 196 -3.76 9.00 0.18
N LEU A 197 -4.30 9.70 1.19
CA LEU A 197 -4.55 9.15 2.52
C LEU A 197 -6.01 9.31 2.91
N TRP A 198 -6.51 8.38 3.71
CA TRP A 198 -7.74 8.59 4.46
C TRP A 198 -7.68 7.93 5.83
N HIS A 199 -8.39 8.51 6.80
CA HIS A 199 -8.42 8.05 8.19
C HIS A 199 -9.72 8.49 8.86
N THR A 200 -10.12 7.83 9.93
CA THR A 200 -11.21 8.31 10.77
C THR A 200 -10.65 9.01 12.02
N TYR A 201 -11.29 10.10 12.42
CA TYR A 201 -10.87 10.87 13.59
C TYR A 201 -11.01 10.07 14.90
N THR A 202 -11.97 9.13 14.93
CA THR A 202 -12.27 8.31 16.11
C THR A 202 -11.65 6.92 16.06
N ASP A 203 -10.64 6.70 15.22
CA ASP A 203 -9.88 5.46 15.21
C ASP A 203 -9.16 5.28 16.56
N ASP A 204 -9.56 4.26 17.31
CA ASP A 204 -9.09 3.96 18.64
C ASP A 204 -7.97 2.89 18.68
N CYS A 205 -7.65 2.33 17.53
CA CYS A 205 -6.59 1.33 17.35
C CYS A 205 -5.31 1.96 16.79
N VAL A 206 -5.43 2.67 15.67
CA VAL A 206 -4.33 3.45 15.07
C VAL A 206 -4.74 4.92 15.08
N PRO A 207 -4.24 5.73 16.02
CA PRO A 207 -4.61 7.14 16.11
C PRO A 207 -4.37 7.91 14.81
N VAL A 208 -5.30 8.79 14.45
CA VAL A 208 -5.24 9.59 13.20
C VAL A 208 -3.96 10.43 13.08
N GLU A 209 -3.30 10.69 14.19
CA GLU A 209 -1.99 11.36 14.27
C GLU A 209 -0.93 10.65 13.42
N ASN A 210 -1.03 9.33 13.22
CA ASN A 210 -0.15 8.61 12.28
C ASN A 210 -0.20 9.26 10.88
N SER A 211 -1.41 9.46 10.34
CA SER A 211 -1.60 10.13 9.04
C SER A 211 -1.14 11.59 9.08
N LEU A 212 -1.49 12.34 10.14
CA LEU A 212 -1.15 13.75 10.27
C LEU A 212 0.37 13.98 10.32
N LEU A 213 1.11 13.15 11.05
CA LEU A 213 2.57 13.22 11.14
C LEU A 213 3.23 12.93 9.78
N PHE A 214 2.72 11.93 9.03
CA PHE A 214 3.24 11.61 7.71
C PHE A 214 2.99 12.74 6.71
N ILE A 215 1.79 13.33 6.70
CA ILE A 215 1.44 14.47 5.87
C ILE A 215 2.32 15.69 6.19
N GLN A 216 2.56 15.98 7.46
CA GLN A 216 3.46 17.05 7.88
C GLN A 216 4.88 16.82 7.37
N ALA A 217 5.37 15.58 7.39
CA ALA A 217 6.69 15.22 6.87
C ALA A 217 6.75 15.39 5.34
N MET A 218 5.73 14.91 4.60
CA MET A 218 5.64 15.10 3.15
C MET A 218 5.58 16.57 2.76
N LYS A 219 4.85 17.39 3.52
CA LYS A 219 4.72 18.84 3.28
C LYS A 219 6.07 19.58 3.38
N LYS A 220 7.01 19.13 4.20
CA LYS A 220 8.37 19.72 4.29
C LYS A 220 9.16 19.64 2.98
N TYR A 221 8.82 18.67 2.13
CA TYR A 221 9.45 18.45 0.82
C TYR A 221 8.54 18.85 -0.35
N ASP A 222 7.41 19.53 -0.07
CA ASP A 222 6.40 19.92 -1.06
C ASP A 222 5.86 18.75 -1.91
N ILE A 223 5.84 17.54 -1.33
CA ILE A 223 5.29 16.34 -1.98
C ILE A 223 3.76 16.44 -1.98
N PRO A 224 3.09 16.26 -3.15
CA PRO A 224 1.63 16.32 -3.22
C PRO A 224 0.95 15.26 -2.37
N VAL A 225 -0.03 15.67 -1.56
CA VAL A 225 -0.84 14.79 -0.71
C VAL A 225 -2.29 15.20 -0.81
N GLU A 226 -3.16 14.21 -1.03
CA GLU A 226 -4.60 14.35 -0.83
C GLU A 226 -5.00 13.59 0.44
N PHE A 227 -5.70 14.23 1.38
CA PHE A 227 -6.09 13.63 2.65
C PHE A 227 -7.57 13.84 2.97
N HIS A 228 -8.25 12.76 3.32
CA HIS A 228 -9.63 12.77 3.76
C HIS A 228 -9.75 12.21 5.18
N MET A 229 -10.10 13.09 6.12
CA MET A 229 -10.36 12.72 7.50
C MET A 229 -11.88 12.65 7.74
N TYR A 230 -12.38 11.49 8.11
CA TYR A 230 -13.78 11.27 8.43
C TYR A 230 -14.04 11.45 9.93
N PRO A 231 -15.16 12.08 10.32
CA PRO A 231 -15.39 12.43 11.73
C PRO A 231 -15.63 11.24 12.64
N VAL A 232 -16.11 10.12 12.09
CA VAL A 232 -16.48 8.92 12.85
C VAL A 232 -16.11 7.64 12.09
N GLY A 233 -15.78 6.59 12.83
CA GLY A 233 -15.45 5.26 12.35
C GLY A 233 -14.39 4.61 13.24
N GLY A 234 -14.39 3.29 13.31
CA GLY A 234 -13.32 2.51 13.96
C GLY A 234 -12.18 2.20 12.98
N HIS A 235 -11.33 1.25 13.35
CA HIS A 235 -10.18 0.83 12.58
C HIS A 235 -10.52 -0.27 11.55
N GLY A 236 -9.78 -0.36 10.44
CA GLY A 236 -9.87 -1.50 9.52
C GLY A 236 -11.20 -1.56 8.75
N LEU A 237 -11.71 -0.44 8.27
CA LEU A 237 -13.02 -0.33 7.61
C LEU A 237 -13.01 -0.79 6.16
N SER A 238 -11.86 -0.91 5.49
CA SER A 238 -11.73 -1.38 4.10
C SER A 238 -12.64 -0.61 3.12
N THR A 239 -13.57 -1.28 2.46
CA THR A 239 -14.56 -0.65 1.55
C THR A 239 -15.64 0.17 2.27
N CYS A 240 -15.73 0.08 3.58
CA CYS A 240 -16.72 0.76 4.44
C CYS A 240 -18.17 0.35 4.18
N ASP A 241 -18.41 -0.79 3.53
CA ASP A 241 -19.72 -1.33 3.19
C ASP A 241 -19.84 -2.83 3.50
N SER A 242 -20.96 -3.44 3.10
CA SER A 242 -21.22 -4.86 3.36
C SER A 242 -20.26 -5.81 2.64
N LEU A 243 -19.54 -5.37 1.64
CA LEU A 243 -18.59 -6.20 0.90
C LEU A 243 -17.41 -6.67 1.78
N ALA A 244 -16.99 -5.80 2.73
CA ALA A 244 -15.89 -6.10 3.65
C ALA A 244 -16.34 -6.16 5.12
N ALA A 245 -17.64 -6.25 5.39
CA ALA A 245 -18.15 -6.35 6.76
C ALA A 245 -17.78 -7.69 7.40
N THR A 246 -17.60 -7.69 8.73
CA THR A 246 -17.52 -8.95 9.50
C THR A 246 -18.88 -9.62 9.58
N PRO A 247 -18.96 -10.91 9.97
CA PRO A 247 -20.24 -11.59 10.19
C PRO A 247 -21.17 -10.85 11.16
N GLU A 248 -20.60 -10.11 12.13
CA GLU A 248 -21.32 -9.30 13.13
C GLU A 248 -21.69 -7.90 12.59
N GLY A 249 -21.32 -7.58 11.35
CA GLY A 249 -21.66 -6.31 10.68
C GLY A 249 -20.66 -5.18 10.92
N TYR A 250 -19.52 -5.42 11.57
CA TYR A 250 -18.47 -4.39 11.70
C TYR A 250 -17.84 -4.08 10.34
N GLY A 251 -17.51 -2.81 10.13
CA GLY A 251 -16.86 -2.30 8.90
C GLY A 251 -17.84 -1.56 7.99
N VAL A 252 -19.14 -1.57 8.27
CA VAL A 252 -20.12 -0.74 7.53
C VAL A 252 -20.14 0.65 8.15
N GLN A 253 -19.53 1.63 7.45
CA GLN A 253 -19.46 3.02 7.89
C GLN A 253 -19.80 3.95 6.72
N LYS A 254 -21.04 4.37 6.63
CA LYS A 254 -21.59 5.11 5.49
C LYS A 254 -20.82 6.42 5.22
N GLU A 255 -20.41 7.10 6.26
CA GLU A 255 -19.68 8.36 6.19
C GLU A 255 -18.34 8.21 5.46
N CYS A 256 -17.71 7.05 5.57
CA CYS A 256 -16.41 6.77 4.97
C CYS A 256 -16.49 6.24 3.53
N GLN A 257 -17.64 5.79 3.04
CA GLN A 257 -17.77 5.16 1.71
C GLN A 257 -17.33 6.06 0.56
N SER A 258 -17.31 7.38 0.78
CA SER A 258 -16.87 8.34 -0.24
C SER A 258 -15.37 8.27 -0.56
N TRP A 259 -14.54 7.57 0.23
CA TRP A 259 -13.11 7.48 -0.07
C TRP A 259 -12.81 6.76 -1.39
N LEU A 260 -13.61 5.75 -1.78
CA LEU A 260 -13.42 5.02 -3.04
C LEU A 260 -13.64 5.91 -4.29
N PRO A 261 -14.73 6.67 -4.44
CA PRO A 261 -14.82 7.63 -5.53
C PRO A 261 -13.75 8.74 -5.47
N LEU A 262 -13.34 9.19 -4.30
CA LEU A 262 -12.28 10.20 -4.15
C LEU A 262 -10.93 9.66 -4.63
N VAL A 263 -10.51 8.47 -4.19
CA VAL A 263 -9.27 7.87 -4.65
C VAL A 263 -9.30 7.55 -6.16
N ARG A 264 -10.47 7.17 -6.71
CA ARG A 264 -10.63 7.01 -8.15
C ARG A 264 -10.33 8.30 -8.91
N ASP A 265 -10.83 9.43 -8.43
CA ASP A 265 -10.63 10.71 -9.09
C ASP A 265 -9.18 11.21 -8.92
N TRP A 266 -8.55 11.00 -7.74
CA TRP A 266 -7.12 11.20 -7.54
C TRP A 266 -6.26 10.35 -8.47
N LEU A 267 -6.57 9.07 -8.62
CA LEU A 267 -5.86 8.15 -9.53
C LEU A 267 -5.98 8.58 -10.99
N LYS A 268 -7.15 9.06 -11.43
CA LYS A 268 -7.32 9.60 -12.80
C LYS A 268 -6.42 10.80 -13.04
N ALA A 269 -6.35 11.73 -12.10
CA ALA A 269 -5.43 12.87 -12.18
C ALA A 269 -3.98 12.39 -12.21
N ALA A 270 -3.60 11.47 -11.32
CA ALA A 270 -2.27 10.93 -11.23
C ALA A 270 -1.81 10.13 -12.46
N VAL A 271 -2.73 9.43 -13.13
CA VAL A 271 -2.46 8.69 -14.38
C VAL A 271 -2.33 9.62 -15.59
N ASN A 272 -3.05 10.75 -15.58
CA ASN A 272 -3.09 11.71 -16.67
C ASN A 272 -2.07 12.85 -16.53
N GLU A 273 -1.26 12.88 -15.46
CA GLU A 273 -0.13 13.81 -15.33
C GLU A 273 0.82 13.63 -16.52
N GLY A 274 0.83 14.59 -17.47
CA GLY A 274 1.57 14.56 -18.74
C GLY A 274 0.68 14.52 -19.99
N VAL A 275 -0.61 14.23 -19.85
CA VAL A 275 -1.61 14.48 -20.90
C VAL A 275 -2.35 15.75 -20.48
N GLY A 276 -1.93 16.91 -21.03
CA GLY A 276 -2.52 18.20 -20.71
C GLY A 276 -4.03 18.20 -20.91
N TYR A 277 -4.77 18.01 -19.85
CA TYR A 277 -6.11 18.52 -19.75
C TYR A 277 -6.00 19.94 -19.19
N GLU A 278 -6.07 20.93 -20.09
CA GLU A 278 -6.45 22.28 -19.69
C GLU A 278 -7.85 22.18 -19.05
N LEU A 279 -7.98 22.61 -17.78
CA LEU A 279 -9.24 22.82 -17.10
C LEU A 279 -10.01 23.97 -17.74
#